data_8a5b6574e36642e515253edb325e1b12
#
_entry.id   8a5b6574e36642e515253edb325e1b12
#
_cell.length_a   1.000
_cell.length_b   1.000
_cell.length_c   1.000
_cell.angle_alpha   90.00
_cell.angle_beta   90.00
_cell.angle_gamma   90.00
#
_symmetry.space_group_name_H-M   'P 1'
#
loop_
_entity.id
_entity.type
_entity.pdbx_description
1 polymer ?
#
loop_
_entity_poly.entity_id
_entity_poly.type
_entity_poly.pdbx_seq_one_letter_code
_entity_poly.pdbx_strand_id
1 'polypeptide(L)'
;LRASSGGYPSEGVLTTAAAACNLSGTGRVSVTSEYISGTTAVSLVETSTSDDLEEWSDWAAVPADGRLASPNRAYIRFRVTLTTTDTSRTPKVIDIRLYDIPKAPYEKIGYARPVVLDSNGAWEAVLENAYDIIVTSEINGEDTLSFKIPYRDGKRGYIDSEKKIQIVDDVYKVRTVTDTRDTDGSAVTEVYAEAEVYDLTFSVRKEERTFEAEYPETAMAYALEGTEWSVGTVTVRTQRTWTSTEKNALSILRNTADLHGGDLVFDCPNRLVHLLTVNGKDSGALFAYKKNMKSIQRVVDTRELVTRLYAVGAEGMTFADINGGKAYVEDFTYTNEVRISTLDCSSFTNPYQMKEYAEMRLADYAKPTISYVLNAMDLSVLTGYEHEAWELGDYVRVEDKELGLSVTTRIVRREYNLQEPWNTVLELSTTLKNLGSSASEWDNAADSLEGTSMVSNNDIREMVPFNLLRNSRADDGLAYWVSSGFEADGENGASGTASFKAEGVAGMTKSLSQTVY
;
A
#
# COMPACT_ATOMS: atom_id res chain seq x y z
N LEU A 1 -38.52 -20.54 -8.02
CA LEU A 1 -39.84 -20.34 -8.65
C LEU A 1 -40.14 -21.52 -9.56
N ARG A 2 -41.28 -22.20 -9.39
CA ARG A 2 -41.72 -23.23 -10.32
C ARG A 2 -42.64 -22.59 -11.36
N ALA A 3 -42.38 -22.84 -12.63
CA ALA A 3 -43.31 -22.48 -13.69
C ALA A 3 -44.65 -23.18 -13.46
N SER A 4 -45.73 -22.42 -13.45
CA SER A 4 -47.07 -22.97 -13.72
C SER A 4 -47.20 -23.19 -15.22
N SER A 5 -48.26 -23.83 -15.71
CA SER A 5 -48.47 -24.15 -17.13
C SER A 5 -48.44 -22.93 -18.10
N GLY A 6 -48.12 -21.75 -17.64
CA GLY A 6 -48.06 -20.49 -18.40
C GLY A 6 -46.70 -19.78 -18.43
N GLY A 7 -45.62 -20.37 -17.93
CA GLY A 7 -44.30 -19.76 -17.89
C GLY A 7 -43.94 -19.12 -16.52
N TYR A 8 -42.78 -18.48 -16.43
CA TYR A 8 -42.33 -17.76 -15.23
C TYR A 8 -42.94 -16.35 -15.20
N PRO A 9 -43.25 -15.79 -13.99
CA PRO A 9 -43.60 -14.39 -13.87
C PRO A 9 -42.40 -13.51 -14.30
N SER A 10 -42.67 -12.31 -14.78
CA SER A 10 -41.64 -11.35 -15.18
C SER A 10 -40.76 -10.89 -14.03
N GLU A 11 -41.28 -11.02 -12.81
CA GLU A 11 -40.54 -10.71 -11.56
C GLU A 11 -40.87 -11.75 -10.50
N GLY A 12 -39.88 -12.09 -9.68
CA GLY A 12 -40.02 -12.97 -8.54
C GLY A 12 -39.06 -12.60 -7.42
N VAL A 13 -39.47 -12.81 -6.18
CA VAL A 13 -38.67 -12.51 -5.00
C VAL A 13 -38.33 -13.79 -4.26
N LEU A 14 -37.07 -14.01 -3.99
CA LEU A 14 -36.56 -15.08 -3.13
C LEU A 14 -36.14 -14.48 -1.78
N THR A 15 -36.70 -14.98 -0.69
CA THR A 15 -36.25 -14.64 0.67
C THR A 15 -35.67 -15.89 1.33
N THR A 16 -34.45 -15.75 1.90
CA THR A 16 -33.78 -16.87 2.59
C THR A 16 -34.33 -17.07 3.99
N ALA A 17 -34.06 -18.23 4.57
CA ALA A 17 -34.15 -18.41 6.03
C ALA A 17 -33.10 -17.52 6.71
N ALA A 18 -33.30 -17.25 8.01
CA ALA A 18 -32.30 -16.56 8.82
C ALA A 18 -31.02 -17.40 8.98
N ALA A 19 -29.87 -16.77 8.92
CA ALA A 19 -28.59 -17.37 9.20
C ALA A 19 -27.86 -16.59 10.30
N ALA A 20 -27.02 -17.27 11.08
CA ALA A 20 -26.19 -16.59 12.08
C ALA A 20 -25.21 -15.62 11.39
N CYS A 21 -25.08 -14.44 11.95
CA CYS A 21 -24.29 -13.33 11.41
C CYS A 21 -23.40 -12.74 12.50
N ASN A 22 -22.22 -13.31 12.68
CA ASN A 22 -21.24 -12.83 13.67
C ASN A 22 -20.13 -12.07 12.95
N LEU A 23 -20.43 -10.83 12.52
CA LEU A 23 -19.46 -9.96 11.88
C LEU A 23 -18.62 -9.24 12.93
N SER A 24 -17.31 -9.28 12.75
CA SER A 24 -16.37 -8.52 13.57
C SER A 24 -15.95 -7.20 12.89
N GLY A 25 -16.22 -7.09 11.60
CA GLY A 25 -15.89 -5.94 10.76
C GLY A 25 -17.04 -5.50 9.87
N THR A 26 -16.72 -5.17 8.62
CA THR A 26 -17.72 -4.80 7.60
C THR A 26 -18.21 -6.04 6.88
N GLY A 27 -19.53 -6.28 6.91
CA GLY A 27 -20.13 -7.36 6.14
C GLY A 27 -20.16 -7.04 4.65
N ARG A 28 -19.85 -8.03 3.81
CA ARG A 28 -20.08 -7.95 2.37
C ARG A 28 -20.84 -9.13 1.86
N VAL A 29 -21.77 -8.87 0.95
CA VAL A 29 -22.67 -9.84 0.35
C VAL A 29 -22.24 -10.11 -1.08
N SER A 30 -22.09 -11.39 -1.43
CA SER A 30 -21.89 -11.84 -2.81
C SER A 30 -23.01 -12.79 -3.21
N VAL A 31 -23.56 -12.60 -4.39
CA VAL A 31 -24.58 -13.47 -4.97
C VAL A 31 -24.05 -14.08 -6.26
N THR A 32 -23.96 -15.41 -6.27
CA THR A 32 -23.62 -16.16 -7.48
C THR A 32 -24.90 -16.61 -8.17
N SER A 33 -25.05 -16.25 -9.44
CA SER A 33 -26.26 -16.59 -10.21
C SER A 33 -25.91 -17.04 -11.62
N GLU A 34 -26.76 -17.93 -12.16
CA GLU A 34 -26.80 -18.24 -13.59
C GLU A 34 -27.92 -17.42 -14.23
N TYR A 35 -27.61 -16.68 -15.27
CA TYR A 35 -28.60 -15.92 -16.03
C TYR A 35 -28.24 -15.85 -17.50
N ILE A 36 -29.24 -15.56 -18.34
CA ILE A 36 -29.04 -15.38 -19.78
C ILE A 36 -28.99 -13.88 -20.05
N SER A 37 -27.83 -13.40 -20.46
CA SER A 37 -27.58 -11.98 -20.73
C SER A 37 -28.65 -11.39 -21.66
N GLY A 38 -29.16 -10.24 -21.29
CA GLY A 38 -30.17 -9.50 -22.04
C GLY A 38 -31.61 -9.95 -21.84
N THR A 39 -31.86 -11.06 -21.13
CA THR A 39 -33.24 -11.57 -20.90
C THR A 39 -33.58 -11.79 -19.44
N THR A 40 -32.61 -12.17 -18.61
CA THR A 40 -32.82 -12.46 -17.19
C THR A 40 -31.77 -11.75 -16.35
N ALA A 41 -32.10 -11.35 -15.12
CA ALA A 41 -31.17 -10.73 -14.20
C ALA A 41 -31.56 -10.95 -12.73
N VAL A 42 -30.55 -10.84 -11.85
CA VAL A 42 -30.74 -10.48 -10.44
C VAL A 42 -30.78 -8.96 -10.39
N SER A 43 -31.96 -8.38 -10.13
CA SER A 43 -32.15 -6.92 -10.25
C SER A 43 -31.95 -6.17 -8.94
N LEU A 44 -32.11 -6.84 -7.80
CA LEU A 44 -31.93 -6.24 -6.48
C LEU A 44 -31.57 -7.31 -5.45
N VAL A 45 -30.64 -6.99 -4.59
CA VAL A 45 -30.28 -7.76 -3.41
C VAL A 45 -30.47 -6.89 -2.19
N GLU A 46 -31.17 -7.40 -1.18
CA GLU A 46 -31.43 -6.67 0.06
C GLU A 46 -31.14 -7.56 1.26
N THR A 47 -30.80 -6.93 2.37
CA THR A 47 -30.58 -7.62 3.65
C THR A 47 -31.45 -7.02 4.75
N SER A 48 -31.74 -7.84 5.75
CA SER A 48 -32.40 -7.43 6.98
C SER A 48 -31.81 -8.26 8.12
N THR A 49 -31.57 -7.63 9.26
CA THR A 49 -30.85 -8.22 10.42
C THR A 49 -31.64 -8.16 11.70
N SER A 50 -31.36 -9.09 12.61
CA SER A 50 -32.05 -9.23 13.91
C SER A 50 -31.05 -9.73 14.97
N ASP A 51 -31.32 -9.41 16.23
CA ASP A 51 -30.55 -9.95 17.37
C ASP A 51 -31.28 -11.16 18.03
N ASP A 52 -32.57 -11.30 17.83
CA ASP A 52 -33.46 -12.26 18.55
C ASP A 52 -34.32 -13.13 17.63
N LEU A 53 -34.27 -12.93 16.30
CA LEU A 53 -35.10 -13.56 15.29
C LEU A 53 -36.59 -13.10 15.31
N GLU A 54 -36.96 -12.21 16.21
CA GLU A 54 -38.34 -11.68 16.35
C GLU A 54 -38.44 -10.29 15.71
N GLU A 55 -37.55 -9.35 16.12
CA GLU A 55 -37.51 -8.00 15.57
C GLU A 55 -36.42 -7.85 14.49
N TRP A 56 -36.88 -7.51 13.29
CA TRP A 56 -36.01 -7.36 12.12
C TRP A 56 -35.88 -5.91 11.70
N SER A 57 -34.67 -5.52 11.27
CA SER A 57 -34.44 -4.21 10.62
C SER A 57 -35.25 -4.10 9.32
N ASP A 58 -35.50 -2.88 8.87
CA ASP A 58 -35.98 -2.66 7.51
C ASP A 58 -35.04 -3.30 6.48
N TRP A 59 -35.60 -3.66 5.33
CA TRP A 59 -34.84 -4.18 4.22
C TRP A 59 -33.95 -3.06 3.64
N ALA A 60 -32.65 -3.29 3.59
CA ALA A 60 -31.69 -2.38 3.04
C ALA A 60 -31.05 -2.97 1.78
N ALA A 61 -31.08 -2.23 0.70
CA ALA A 61 -30.44 -2.63 -0.56
C ALA A 61 -28.94 -2.75 -0.38
N VAL A 62 -28.37 -3.84 -0.89
CA VAL A 62 -26.92 -4.03 -0.96
C VAL A 62 -26.40 -3.17 -2.12
N PRO A 63 -25.53 -2.18 -1.87
CA PRO A 63 -24.94 -1.36 -2.91
C PRO A 63 -24.05 -2.17 -3.86
N ALA A 64 -23.66 -1.59 -4.98
CA ALA A 64 -22.88 -2.28 -6.02
C ALA A 64 -21.53 -2.80 -5.52
N ASP A 65 -20.94 -2.15 -4.51
CA ASP A 65 -19.70 -2.60 -3.85
C ASP A 65 -19.89 -3.81 -2.93
N GLY A 66 -21.13 -4.29 -2.77
CA GLY A 66 -21.50 -5.44 -1.94
C GLY A 66 -21.53 -5.17 -0.43
N ARG A 67 -21.26 -3.96 0.06
CA ARG A 67 -21.28 -3.67 1.51
C ARG A 67 -22.64 -3.92 2.14
N LEU A 68 -22.62 -4.48 3.34
CA LEU A 68 -23.83 -4.67 4.12
C LEU A 68 -24.34 -3.29 4.58
N ALA A 69 -25.52 -2.90 4.10
CA ALA A 69 -26.18 -1.66 4.48
C ALA A 69 -27.06 -1.79 5.73
N SER A 70 -27.46 -3.02 6.09
CA SER A 70 -28.20 -3.31 7.31
C SER A 70 -27.30 -3.21 8.55
N PRO A 71 -27.85 -2.89 9.74
CA PRO A 71 -27.10 -2.91 11.01
C PRO A 71 -26.44 -4.27 11.25
N ASN A 72 -25.24 -4.27 11.86
CA ASN A 72 -24.57 -5.51 12.27
C ASN A 72 -25.28 -6.10 13.49
N ARG A 73 -25.87 -7.29 13.36
CA ARG A 73 -26.63 -8.01 14.40
C ARG A 73 -26.36 -9.51 14.33
N ALA A 74 -26.89 -10.26 15.31
CA ALA A 74 -26.62 -11.70 15.46
C ALA A 74 -27.14 -12.58 14.30
N TYR A 75 -28.16 -12.14 13.59
CA TYR A 75 -28.79 -12.90 12.51
C TYR A 75 -29.04 -12.02 11.29
N ILE A 76 -28.98 -12.64 10.10
CA ILE A 76 -29.21 -11.99 8.80
C ILE A 76 -30.11 -12.86 7.93
N ARG A 77 -30.94 -12.22 7.09
CA ARG A 77 -31.68 -12.83 5.99
C ARG A 77 -31.53 -11.99 4.73
N PHE A 78 -31.62 -12.64 3.59
CA PHE A 78 -31.46 -12.01 2.28
C PHE A 78 -32.78 -12.03 1.52
N ARG A 79 -33.00 -10.99 0.73
CA ARG A 79 -34.07 -10.92 -0.24
C ARG A 79 -33.47 -10.56 -1.60
N VAL A 80 -33.75 -11.43 -2.59
CA VAL A 80 -33.21 -11.29 -3.94
C VAL A 80 -34.38 -11.18 -4.92
N THR A 81 -34.40 -10.10 -5.69
CA THR A 81 -35.39 -9.88 -6.74
C THR A 81 -34.81 -10.35 -8.08
N LEU A 82 -35.54 -11.24 -8.72
CA LEU A 82 -35.21 -11.86 -9.99
C LEU A 82 -36.14 -11.33 -11.06
N THR A 83 -35.62 -10.90 -12.21
CA THR A 83 -36.41 -10.36 -13.31
C THR A 83 -36.12 -11.11 -14.61
N THR A 84 -37.17 -11.21 -15.47
CA THR A 84 -37.02 -11.76 -16.83
C THR A 84 -37.90 -11.01 -17.82
N THR A 85 -37.39 -10.80 -19.02
CA THR A 85 -38.16 -10.31 -20.18
C THR A 85 -38.67 -11.48 -21.04
N ASP A 86 -38.17 -12.70 -20.80
CA ASP A 86 -38.60 -13.93 -21.48
C ASP A 86 -39.17 -14.88 -20.43
N THR A 87 -40.50 -14.97 -20.38
CA THR A 87 -41.21 -15.80 -19.39
C THR A 87 -40.99 -17.31 -19.55
N SER A 88 -40.33 -17.75 -20.60
CA SER A 88 -39.88 -19.14 -20.72
C SER A 88 -38.63 -19.45 -19.90
N ARG A 89 -37.98 -18.42 -19.35
CA ARG A 89 -36.69 -18.47 -18.67
C ARG A 89 -36.70 -17.66 -17.37
N THR A 90 -35.89 -18.10 -16.42
CA THR A 90 -35.70 -17.36 -15.14
C THR A 90 -34.23 -17.42 -14.75
N PRO A 91 -33.68 -16.36 -14.12
CA PRO A 91 -32.36 -16.44 -13.51
C PRO A 91 -32.40 -17.46 -12.36
N LYS A 92 -31.26 -18.05 -12.07
CA LYS A 92 -31.10 -19.01 -10.99
C LYS A 92 -30.03 -18.50 -10.02
N VAL A 93 -30.38 -18.29 -8.77
CA VAL A 93 -29.42 -18.03 -7.70
C VAL A 93 -28.78 -19.35 -7.30
N ILE A 94 -27.48 -19.44 -7.36
CA ILE A 94 -26.70 -20.64 -7.00
C ILE A 94 -26.27 -20.53 -5.54
N ASP A 95 -25.76 -19.36 -5.13
CA ASP A 95 -25.22 -19.18 -3.80
C ASP A 95 -25.34 -17.71 -3.35
N ILE A 96 -25.49 -17.49 -2.05
CA ILE A 96 -25.44 -16.18 -1.41
C ILE A 96 -24.46 -16.30 -0.24
N ARG A 97 -23.41 -15.51 -0.25
CA ARG A 97 -22.39 -15.52 0.80
C ARG A 97 -22.29 -14.16 1.47
N LEU A 98 -22.13 -14.22 2.79
CA LEU A 98 -21.75 -13.09 3.60
C LEU A 98 -20.29 -13.25 4.02
N TYR A 99 -19.48 -12.27 3.72
CA TYR A 99 -18.08 -12.22 4.13
C TYR A 99 -17.94 -11.20 5.26
N ASP A 100 -17.24 -11.58 6.31
CA ASP A 100 -16.79 -10.67 7.36
C ASP A 100 -15.45 -10.06 6.93
N ILE A 101 -15.47 -8.78 6.58
CA ILE A 101 -14.26 -8.03 6.26
C ILE A 101 -13.88 -7.23 7.50
N PRO A 102 -12.70 -7.47 8.09
CA PRO A 102 -12.27 -6.78 9.29
C PRO A 102 -12.32 -5.27 9.13
N LYS A 103 -12.73 -4.57 10.18
CA LYS A 103 -12.92 -3.10 10.18
C LYS A 103 -11.62 -2.31 10.07
N ALA A 104 -10.55 -2.79 10.69
CA ALA A 104 -9.26 -2.16 10.59
C ALA A 104 -8.47 -2.80 9.46
N PRO A 105 -7.66 -2.03 8.76
CA PRO A 105 -6.93 -2.52 7.60
C PRO A 105 -6.16 -3.79 7.89
N TYR A 106 -5.93 -4.14 9.11
CA TYR A 106 -5.03 -5.23 9.42
C TYR A 106 -5.43 -6.07 10.62
N GLU A 107 -6.62 -5.89 11.17
CA GLU A 107 -7.09 -6.61 12.37
C GLU A 107 -7.20 -8.14 12.19
N LYS A 108 -7.34 -8.64 10.95
CA LYS A 108 -7.42 -10.07 10.67
C LYS A 108 -6.78 -10.42 9.32
N ILE A 109 -5.58 -10.04 9.16
CA ILE A 109 -4.80 -10.09 7.94
C ILE A 109 -4.76 -11.45 7.26
N GLY A 110 -4.64 -12.54 7.98
CA GLY A 110 -4.64 -13.88 7.40
C GLY A 110 -5.88 -14.23 6.56
N TYR A 111 -6.92 -13.39 6.59
CA TYR A 111 -8.18 -13.58 5.86
C TYR A 111 -8.37 -12.62 4.68
N ALA A 112 -7.55 -11.57 4.56
CA ALA A 112 -7.64 -10.67 3.42
C ALA A 112 -7.30 -11.42 2.12
N ARG A 113 -8.17 -11.33 1.13
CA ARG A 113 -8.00 -11.93 -0.19
C ARG A 113 -8.32 -10.89 -1.26
N PRO A 114 -7.56 -10.85 -2.35
CA PRO A 114 -7.90 -10.00 -3.48
C PRO A 114 -9.22 -10.46 -4.09
N VAL A 115 -10.06 -9.51 -4.42
CA VAL A 115 -11.37 -9.73 -5.03
C VAL A 115 -11.40 -9.04 -6.37
N VAL A 116 -11.61 -9.78 -7.44
CA VAL A 116 -11.82 -9.22 -8.77
C VAL A 116 -13.20 -8.61 -8.84
N LEU A 117 -13.29 -7.37 -9.33
CA LEU A 117 -14.55 -6.67 -9.56
C LEU A 117 -14.94 -6.72 -11.03
N ASP A 118 -16.24 -6.78 -11.29
CA ASP A 118 -16.80 -6.59 -12.62
C ASP A 118 -16.82 -5.10 -13.03
N SER A 119 -17.30 -4.81 -14.23
CA SER A 119 -17.41 -3.44 -14.75
C SER A 119 -18.34 -2.53 -13.94
N ASN A 120 -19.21 -3.11 -13.11
CA ASN A 120 -20.17 -2.38 -12.26
C ASN A 120 -19.65 -2.23 -10.82
N GLY A 121 -18.45 -2.73 -10.52
CA GLY A 121 -17.88 -2.76 -9.18
C GLY A 121 -18.41 -3.87 -8.29
N ALA A 122 -19.16 -4.83 -8.82
CA ALA A 122 -19.62 -5.99 -8.06
C ALA A 122 -18.53 -7.08 -8.03
N TRP A 123 -18.55 -7.92 -6.98
CA TRP A 123 -17.61 -9.02 -6.83
C TRP A 123 -17.80 -10.07 -7.92
N GLU A 124 -16.80 -10.31 -8.72
CA GLU A 124 -16.77 -11.33 -9.76
C GLU A 124 -16.09 -12.62 -9.28
N ALA A 125 -14.93 -12.50 -8.63
CA ALA A 125 -14.20 -13.64 -8.08
C ALA A 125 -13.36 -13.25 -6.85
N VAL A 126 -13.38 -14.11 -5.81
CA VAL A 126 -12.45 -14.02 -4.68
C VAL A 126 -11.28 -14.94 -4.96
N LEU A 127 -10.05 -14.42 -4.89
CA LEU A 127 -8.82 -15.16 -5.21
C LEU A 127 -8.26 -15.82 -3.94
N GLU A 128 -8.85 -16.95 -3.52
CA GLU A 128 -8.48 -17.62 -2.26
C GLU A 128 -7.05 -18.17 -2.26
N ASN A 129 -6.53 -18.53 -3.43
CA ASN A 129 -5.20 -19.10 -3.58
C ASN A 129 -4.14 -18.04 -3.94
N ALA A 130 -4.48 -16.75 -3.87
CA ALA A 130 -3.49 -15.68 -3.98
C ALA A 130 -2.55 -15.71 -2.78
N TYR A 131 -1.27 -15.47 -3.04
CA TYR A 131 -0.22 -15.44 -2.05
C TYR A 131 0.80 -14.34 -2.36
N ASP A 132 1.72 -14.06 -1.43
CA ASP A 132 2.64 -12.92 -1.49
C ASP A 132 1.87 -11.61 -1.75
N ILE A 133 0.79 -11.38 -0.99
CA ILE A 133 -0.09 -10.23 -1.17
C ILE A 133 0.54 -9.04 -0.43
N ILE A 134 1.09 -8.09 -1.19
CA ILE A 134 1.81 -6.94 -0.66
C ILE A 134 1.12 -5.66 -1.11
N VAL A 135 0.80 -4.80 -0.15
CA VAL A 135 0.38 -3.42 -0.37
C VAL A 135 1.57 -2.51 -0.08
N THR A 136 1.99 -1.77 -1.09
CA THR A 136 3.05 -0.76 -0.95
C THR A 136 2.41 0.61 -0.96
N SER A 137 2.71 1.41 0.06
CA SER A 137 2.20 2.79 0.16
C SER A 137 3.34 3.72 0.57
N GLU A 138 3.43 4.89 -0.07
CA GLU A 138 4.42 5.93 0.19
C GLU A 138 3.75 7.30 0.26
N ILE A 139 4.17 8.15 1.18
CA ILE A 139 3.66 9.52 1.28
C ILE A 139 3.99 10.27 -0.01
N ASN A 140 2.98 10.87 -0.64
CA ASN A 140 3.07 11.55 -1.92
C ASN A 140 3.58 10.66 -3.08
N GLY A 141 3.77 9.38 -2.88
CA GLY A 141 4.44 8.46 -3.80
C GLY A 141 3.58 7.32 -4.28
N GLU A 142 4.07 6.14 -4.03
CA GLU A 142 3.52 4.87 -4.50
C GLU A 142 2.30 4.44 -3.68
N ASP A 143 1.29 3.89 -4.37
CA ASP A 143 0.18 3.15 -3.75
C ASP A 143 -0.22 2.02 -4.68
N THR A 144 0.28 0.82 -4.38
CA THR A 144 0.22 -0.32 -5.28
C THR A 144 -0.09 -1.60 -4.53
N LEU A 145 -0.64 -2.56 -5.27
CA LEU A 145 -0.91 -3.91 -4.82
C LEU A 145 -0.19 -4.90 -5.73
N SER A 146 0.56 -5.81 -5.15
CA SER A 146 1.15 -6.95 -5.84
C SER A 146 0.75 -8.26 -5.19
N PHE A 147 0.54 -9.29 -5.97
CA PHE A 147 0.28 -10.65 -5.48
C PHE A 147 0.60 -11.70 -6.54
N LYS A 148 0.67 -12.95 -6.10
CA LYS A 148 0.87 -14.11 -6.97
C LYS A 148 -0.31 -15.06 -6.87
N ILE A 149 -0.59 -15.79 -7.95
CA ILE A 149 -1.56 -16.88 -7.99
C ILE A 149 -1.02 -18.02 -8.85
N PRO A 150 -1.26 -19.30 -8.48
CA PRO A 150 -0.87 -20.40 -9.36
C PRO A 150 -1.51 -20.27 -10.74
N TYR A 151 -0.74 -20.40 -11.82
CA TYR A 151 -1.25 -20.26 -13.19
C TYR A 151 -2.43 -21.17 -13.52
N ARG A 152 -2.47 -22.37 -12.92
CA ARG A 152 -3.54 -23.35 -13.10
C ARG A 152 -4.74 -23.17 -12.17
N ASP A 153 -4.77 -22.10 -11.39
CA ASP A 153 -5.91 -21.79 -10.56
C ASP A 153 -7.17 -21.56 -11.41
N GLY A 154 -8.29 -22.12 -10.99
CA GLY A 154 -9.56 -22.01 -11.72
C GLY A 154 -10.07 -20.56 -11.83
N LYS A 155 -9.58 -19.65 -10.97
CA LYS A 155 -9.95 -18.22 -10.96
C LYS A 155 -8.92 -17.32 -11.66
N ARG A 156 -7.79 -17.88 -12.14
CA ARG A 156 -6.81 -17.12 -12.91
C ARG A 156 -7.44 -16.41 -14.12
N GLY A 157 -8.43 -17.04 -14.76
CA GLY A 157 -9.12 -16.49 -15.93
C GLY A 157 -9.93 -15.22 -15.69
N TYR A 158 -10.19 -14.83 -14.44
CA TYR A 158 -10.83 -13.56 -14.09
C TYR A 158 -9.85 -12.39 -14.03
N ILE A 159 -8.54 -12.67 -13.99
CA ILE A 159 -7.49 -11.65 -13.86
C ILE A 159 -7.02 -11.26 -15.27
N ASP A 160 -7.20 -9.98 -15.58
CA ASP A 160 -6.72 -9.39 -16.84
C ASP A 160 -6.31 -7.94 -16.60
N SER A 161 -5.56 -7.35 -17.52
CA SER A 161 -5.22 -5.93 -17.46
C SER A 161 -6.49 -5.05 -17.42
N GLU A 162 -6.41 -3.91 -16.75
CA GLU A 162 -7.50 -2.96 -16.53
C GLU A 162 -8.65 -3.47 -15.63
N LYS A 163 -8.65 -4.74 -15.20
CA LYS A 163 -9.57 -5.23 -14.17
C LYS A 163 -9.30 -4.55 -12.81
N LYS A 164 -10.36 -4.36 -12.04
CA LYS A 164 -10.26 -3.83 -10.68
C LYS A 164 -10.14 -4.96 -9.68
N ILE A 165 -9.21 -4.80 -8.76
CA ILE A 165 -8.98 -5.72 -7.65
C ILE A 165 -9.25 -4.96 -6.37
N GLN A 166 -10.16 -5.47 -5.57
CA GLN A 166 -10.41 -4.97 -4.23
C GLN A 166 -9.62 -5.78 -3.21
N ILE A 167 -8.97 -5.11 -2.28
CA ILE A 167 -8.36 -5.70 -1.10
C ILE A 167 -8.77 -4.87 0.13
N VAL A 168 -9.41 -5.50 1.09
CA VAL A 168 -10.05 -4.82 2.23
C VAL A 168 -11.03 -3.75 1.70
N ASP A 169 -10.76 -2.47 1.89
CA ASP A 169 -11.60 -1.37 1.43
C ASP A 169 -11.04 -0.62 0.23
N ASP A 170 -9.78 -0.91 -0.14
CA ASP A 170 -9.08 -0.23 -1.23
C ASP A 170 -9.28 -0.97 -2.55
N VAL A 171 -9.36 -0.19 -3.64
CA VAL A 171 -9.51 -0.71 -5.00
C VAL A 171 -8.31 -0.32 -5.83
N TYR A 172 -7.70 -1.33 -6.46
CA TYR A 172 -6.54 -1.20 -7.34
C TYR A 172 -6.91 -1.64 -8.75
N LYS A 173 -6.28 -1.05 -9.74
CA LYS A 173 -6.46 -1.39 -11.15
C LYS A 173 -5.26 -2.16 -11.66
N VAL A 174 -5.49 -3.34 -12.22
CA VAL A 174 -4.43 -4.21 -12.75
C VAL A 174 -3.75 -3.54 -13.93
N ARG A 175 -2.43 -3.36 -13.82
CA ARG A 175 -1.61 -2.80 -14.90
C ARG A 175 -0.78 -3.86 -15.60
N THR A 176 -0.24 -4.79 -14.82
CA THR A 176 0.62 -5.83 -15.39
C THR A 176 0.20 -7.20 -14.88
N VAL A 177 0.13 -8.15 -15.79
CA VAL A 177 -0.08 -9.57 -15.51
C VAL A 177 1.05 -10.33 -16.17
N THR A 178 1.88 -10.99 -15.36
CA THR A 178 3.05 -11.72 -15.86
C THR A 178 2.91 -13.20 -15.55
N ASP A 179 2.86 -14.02 -16.59
CA ASP A 179 2.83 -15.47 -16.45
C ASP A 179 4.25 -16.03 -16.61
N THR A 180 4.75 -16.63 -15.55
CA THR A 180 6.11 -17.20 -15.50
C THR A 180 6.04 -18.71 -15.31
N ARG A 181 6.90 -19.42 -16.04
CA ARG A 181 7.15 -20.85 -15.81
C ARG A 181 8.58 -21.03 -15.32
N ASP A 182 8.71 -21.57 -14.14
CA ASP A 182 10.00 -21.82 -13.52
C ASP A 182 10.66 -23.10 -14.05
N THR A 183 11.96 -23.26 -13.78
CA THR A 183 12.78 -24.41 -14.21
C THR A 183 12.31 -25.73 -13.62
N ASP A 184 11.65 -25.72 -12.46
CA ASP A 184 11.02 -26.87 -11.81
C ASP A 184 9.68 -27.29 -12.44
N GLY A 185 9.20 -26.52 -13.47
CA GLY A 185 7.95 -26.74 -14.16
C GLY A 185 6.73 -26.12 -13.49
N SER A 186 6.88 -25.45 -12.33
CA SER A 186 5.82 -24.65 -11.73
C SER A 186 5.47 -23.47 -12.64
N ALA A 187 4.22 -23.04 -12.60
CA ALA A 187 3.79 -21.87 -13.36
C ALA A 187 2.97 -20.96 -12.43
N VAL A 188 3.32 -19.69 -12.43
CA VAL A 188 2.77 -18.66 -11.53
C VAL A 188 2.37 -17.45 -12.37
N THR A 189 1.26 -16.84 -12.01
CA THR A 189 0.87 -15.50 -12.46
C THR A 189 1.21 -14.49 -11.38
N GLU A 190 1.98 -13.48 -11.72
CA GLU A 190 2.25 -12.31 -10.90
C GLU A 190 1.38 -11.16 -11.38
N VAL A 191 0.75 -10.46 -10.45
CA VAL A 191 -0.16 -9.35 -10.73
C VAL A 191 0.38 -8.10 -10.03
N TYR A 192 0.47 -7.02 -10.80
CA TYR A 192 0.75 -5.69 -10.31
C TYR A 192 -0.42 -4.78 -10.63
N ALA A 193 -0.90 -4.07 -9.61
CA ALA A 193 -2.03 -3.17 -9.70
C ALA A 193 -1.73 -1.86 -8.97
N GLU A 194 -2.29 -0.77 -9.48
CA GLU A 194 -2.12 0.59 -8.95
C GLU A 194 -3.44 1.11 -8.39
N ALA A 195 -3.38 1.97 -7.38
CA ALA A 195 -4.55 2.66 -6.87
C ALA A 195 -5.27 3.44 -7.98
N GLU A 196 -6.59 3.53 -7.90
CA GLU A 196 -7.40 4.14 -8.97
C GLU A 196 -7.05 5.61 -9.24
N VAL A 197 -6.42 6.30 -8.28
CA VAL A 197 -5.95 7.68 -8.47
C VAL A 197 -4.95 7.83 -9.61
N TYR A 198 -4.22 6.78 -9.96
CA TYR A 198 -3.27 6.82 -11.08
C TYR A 198 -3.95 6.98 -12.44
N ASP A 199 -5.25 6.74 -12.55
CA ASP A 199 -6.02 7.05 -13.76
C ASP A 199 -6.06 8.56 -14.06
N LEU A 200 -5.78 9.42 -13.07
CA LEU A 200 -5.60 10.86 -13.26
C LEU A 200 -4.42 11.22 -14.18
N THR A 201 -3.50 10.29 -14.43
CA THR A 201 -2.42 10.46 -15.42
C THR A 201 -2.97 10.55 -16.85
N PHE A 202 -4.13 9.99 -17.12
CA PHE A 202 -4.80 10.05 -18.42
C PHE A 202 -5.69 11.29 -18.59
N SER A 203 -5.84 12.09 -17.56
CA SER A 203 -6.60 13.36 -17.56
C SER A 203 -5.67 14.53 -17.80
N VAL A 204 -5.49 14.96 -19.05
CA VAL A 204 -4.52 16.01 -19.42
C VAL A 204 -5.18 17.39 -19.48
N ARG A 205 -4.57 18.38 -18.83
CA ARG A 205 -4.86 19.81 -18.94
C ARG A 205 -3.96 20.40 -20.01
N LYS A 206 -4.53 20.72 -21.16
CA LYS A 206 -3.78 21.23 -22.34
C LYS A 206 -3.57 22.74 -22.29
N GLU A 207 -4.43 23.46 -21.59
CA GLU A 207 -4.38 24.91 -21.52
C GLU A 207 -3.34 25.35 -20.49
N GLU A 208 -2.55 26.34 -20.85
CA GLU A 208 -1.69 27.02 -19.88
C GLU A 208 -2.57 27.77 -18.88
N ARG A 209 -2.29 27.61 -17.60
CA ARG A 209 -2.96 28.36 -16.55
C ARG A 209 -1.96 28.89 -15.53
N THR A 210 -2.01 30.19 -15.30
CA THR A 210 -1.26 30.85 -14.22
C THR A 210 -2.14 31.00 -12.99
N PHE A 211 -1.62 30.59 -11.84
CA PHE A 211 -2.20 30.79 -10.52
C PHE A 211 -1.47 31.96 -9.87
N GLU A 212 -2.18 33.08 -9.62
CA GLU A 212 -1.59 34.31 -9.07
C GLU A 212 -1.90 34.44 -7.57
N ALA A 213 -0.89 34.19 -6.70
CA ALA A 213 -1.03 34.22 -5.25
C ALA A 213 -2.22 33.37 -4.74
N GLU A 214 -2.43 32.22 -5.37
CA GLU A 214 -3.53 31.32 -5.06
C GLU A 214 -3.19 30.33 -3.96
N TYR A 215 -4.21 29.88 -3.25
CA TYR A 215 -4.12 28.74 -2.33
C TYR A 215 -4.12 27.43 -3.12
N PRO A 216 -3.60 26.33 -2.53
CA PRO A 216 -3.49 25.04 -3.23
C PRO A 216 -4.83 24.50 -3.74
N GLU A 217 -5.95 24.81 -3.06
CA GLU A 217 -7.30 24.37 -3.46
C GLU A 217 -7.66 24.76 -4.90
N THR A 218 -7.21 25.94 -5.35
CA THR A 218 -7.49 26.42 -6.71
C THR A 218 -6.81 25.56 -7.77
N ALA A 219 -5.55 25.22 -7.55
CA ALA A 219 -4.80 24.37 -8.47
C ALA A 219 -5.28 22.91 -8.43
N MET A 220 -5.64 22.40 -7.25
CA MET A 220 -6.23 21.07 -7.09
C MET A 220 -7.59 20.98 -7.79
N ALA A 221 -8.47 21.98 -7.63
CA ALA A 221 -9.75 22.02 -8.32
C ALA A 221 -9.58 22.04 -9.84
N TYR A 222 -8.64 22.84 -10.35
CA TYR A 222 -8.30 22.85 -11.78
C TYR A 222 -7.79 21.49 -12.26
N ALA A 223 -6.93 20.82 -11.50
CA ALA A 223 -6.44 19.50 -11.85
C ALA A 223 -7.57 18.48 -11.97
N LEU A 224 -8.54 18.54 -11.07
CA LEU A 224 -9.62 17.54 -10.95
C LEU A 224 -10.87 17.88 -11.79
N GLU A 225 -10.91 19.03 -12.46
CA GLU A 225 -12.05 19.44 -13.28
C GLU A 225 -12.38 18.39 -14.35
N GLY A 226 -13.66 17.97 -14.45
CA GLY A 226 -14.13 16.95 -15.40
C GLY A 226 -13.66 15.53 -15.11
N THR A 227 -13.07 15.27 -13.94
CA THR A 227 -12.80 13.92 -13.43
C THR A 227 -13.88 13.51 -12.43
N GLU A 228 -13.83 12.25 -11.97
CA GLU A 228 -14.71 11.75 -10.89
C GLU A 228 -14.20 12.15 -9.49
N TRP A 229 -13.05 12.81 -9.41
CA TRP A 229 -12.41 13.21 -8.17
C TRP A 229 -12.73 14.65 -7.80
N SER A 230 -12.73 14.92 -6.51
CA SER A 230 -12.98 16.24 -5.93
C SER A 230 -11.93 16.61 -4.88
N VAL A 231 -11.78 17.91 -4.64
CA VAL A 231 -10.92 18.42 -3.57
C VAL A 231 -11.56 18.09 -2.22
N GLY A 232 -10.82 17.43 -1.35
CA GLY A 232 -11.20 17.13 0.01
C GLY A 232 -10.73 18.19 1.01
N THR A 233 -10.16 17.75 2.13
CA THR A 233 -9.63 18.65 3.16
C THR A 233 -8.27 19.21 2.73
N VAL A 234 -8.11 20.54 2.81
CA VAL A 234 -6.83 21.22 2.58
C VAL A 234 -6.48 22.02 3.83
N THR A 235 -5.38 21.67 4.49
CA THR A 235 -4.90 22.38 5.70
C THR A 235 -3.70 23.27 5.42
N VAL A 236 -3.06 23.10 4.27
CA VAL A 236 -1.96 23.98 3.81
C VAL A 236 -2.50 25.35 3.44
N ARG A 237 -1.85 26.42 3.93
CA ARG A 237 -2.32 27.81 3.79
C ARG A 237 -1.27 28.75 3.19
N THR A 238 -0.37 28.18 2.38
CA THR A 238 0.59 28.97 1.61
C THR A 238 -0.06 29.46 0.30
N GLN A 239 0.28 30.67 -0.13
CA GLN A 239 -0.10 31.18 -1.44
C GLN A 239 1.11 31.12 -2.38
N ARG A 240 0.89 30.70 -3.63
CA ARG A 240 1.96 30.60 -4.64
C ARG A 240 1.47 31.18 -5.96
N THR A 241 2.42 31.81 -6.68
CA THR A 241 2.23 32.22 -8.07
C THR A 241 3.08 31.33 -8.96
N TRP A 242 2.44 30.55 -9.80
CA TRP A 242 3.10 29.61 -10.70
C TRP A 242 2.22 29.29 -11.91
N THR A 243 2.83 28.77 -12.97
CA THR A 243 2.14 28.44 -14.21
C THR A 243 2.20 26.94 -14.47
N SER A 244 1.05 26.36 -14.79
CA SER A 244 0.92 24.97 -15.26
C SER A 244 0.73 24.98 -16.77
N THR A 245 1.57 24.24 -17.48
CA THR A 245 1.50 24.05 -18.94
C THR A 245 1.45 22.57 -19.26
N GLU A 246 0.43 22.16 -20.04
CA GLU A 246 0.28 20.83 -20.62
C GLU A 246 0.69 19.64 -19.71
N LYS A 247 0.03 19.53 -18.55
CA LYS A 247 0.30 18.48 -17.57
C LYS A 247 -0.94 17.61 -17.31
N ASN A 248 -0.72 16.36 -16.95
CA ASN A 248 -1.81 15.54 -16.46
C ASN A 248 -2.23 15.94 -15.03
N ALA A 249 -3.44 15.56 -14.64
CA ALA A 249 -4.04 15.95 -13.38
C ALA A 249 -3.20 15.52 -12.17
N LEU A 250 -2.69 14.28 -12.16
CA LEU A 250 -1.86 13.76 -11.06
C LEU A 250 -0.55 14.56 -10.93
N SER A 251 0.08 14.93 -12.05
CA SER A 251 1.29 15.76 -12.05
C SER A 251 1.02 17.16 -11.51
N ILE A 252 -0.15 17.76 -11.80
CA ILE A 252 -0.54 19.06 -11.24
C ILE A 252 -0.74 18.96 -9.73
N LEU A 253 -1.41 17.90 -9.24
CA LEU A 253 -1.61 17.68 -7.81
C LEU A 253 -0.27 17.52 -7.07
N ARG A 254 0.63 16.69 -7.61
CA ARG A 254 1.98 16.49 -7.03
C ARG A 254 2.80 17.79 -7.05
N ASN A 255 2.77 18.53 -8.16
CA ASN A 255 3.45 19.81 -8.24
C ASN A 255 2.86 20.84 -7.26
N THR A 256 1.55 20.81 -7.04
CA THR A 256 0.89 21.66 -6.04
C THR A 256 1.39 21.32 -4.63
N ALA A 257 1.47 20.04 -4.27
CA ALA A 257 2.01 19.63 -2.98
C ALA A 257 3.50 20.01 -2.82
N ASP A 258 4.28 19.89 -3.86
CA ASP A 258 5.70 20.25 -3.84
C ASP A 258 5.91 21.77 -3.64
N LEU A 259 5.17 22.60 -4.37
CA LEU A 259 5.27 24.06 -4.30
C LEU A 259 4.70 24.66 -3.01
N HIS A 260 3.62 24.12 -2.52
CA HIS A 260 2.93 24.63 -1.32
C HIS A 260 3.40 23.95 -0.03
N GLY A 261 4.03 22.77 -0.14
CA GLY A 261 4.32 21.87 0.95
C GLY A 261 3.11 21.03 1.36
N GLY A 262 3.35 19.96 2.10
CA GLY A 262 2.31 19.09 2.65
C GLY A 262 2.24 17.72 2.01
N ASP A 263 1.32 16.92 2.54
CA ASP A 263 1.09 15.54 2.14
C ASP A 263 -0.20 15.41 1.34
N LEU A 264 -0.10 14.85 0.14
CA LEU A 264 -1.26 14.41 -0.62
C LEU A 264 -1.81 13.11 -0.03
N VAL A 265 -3.10 13.08 0.22
CA VAL A 265 -3.82 11.90 0.70
C VAL A 265 -4.97 11.63 -0.24
N PHE A 266 -5.03 10.41 -0.76
CA PHE A 266 -6.06 9.98 -1.69
C PHE A 266 -7.07 9.10 -0.98
N ASP A 267 -8.30 9.58 -0.83
CA ASP A 267 -9.45 8.81 -0.36
C ASP A 267 -10.14 8.18 -1.57
N CYS A 268 -9.61 7.05 -2.01
CA CYS A 268 -10.11 6.34 -3.19
C CYS A 268 -11.59 5.94 -3.07
N PRO A 269 -12.08 5.42 -1.95
CA PRO A 269 -13.50 5.10 -1.79
C PRO A 269 -14.44 6.28 -1.99
N ASN A 270 -14.05 7.48 -1.53
CA ASN A 270 -14.86 8.69 -1.63
C ASN A 270 -14.48 9.61 -2.80
N ARG A 271 -13.47 9.24 -3.60
CA ARG A 271 -12.95 10.06 -4.71
C ARG A 271 -12.52 11.46 -4.27
N LEU A 272 -11.85 11.57 -3.13
CA LEU A 272 -11.37 12.83 -2.59
C LEU A 272 -9.84 12.89 -2.60
N VAL A 273 -9.31 14.09 -2.89
CA VAL A 273 -7.89 14.38 -2.78
C VAL A 273 -7.71 15.44 -1.70
N HIS A 274 -6.98 15.09 -0.65
CA HIS A 274 -6.65 15.98 0.45
C HIS A 274 -5.21 16.49 0.31
N LEU A 275 -4.95 17.70 0.82
CA LEU A 275 -3.59 18.21 1.00
C LEU A 275 -3.43 18.66 2.46
N LEU A 276 -2.76 17.85 3.25
CA LEU A 276 -2.59 18.07 4.67
C LEU A 276 -1.19 18.62 4.94
N THR A 277 -1.06 19.52 5.89
CA THR A 277 0.27 20.01 6.34
C THR A 277 1.15 18.85 6.80
N VAL A 278 0.55 17.88 7.48
CA VAL A 278 1.15 16.59 7.85
C VAL A 278 0.02 15.56 7.89
N ASN A 279 0.19 14.45 7.20
CA ASN A 279 -0.66 13.27 7.35
C ASN A 279 -0.01 12.34 8.36
N GLY A 280 -0.64 12.14 9.51
CA GLY A 280 -0.17 11.29 10.60
C GLY A 280 -0.14 12.00 11.94
N LYS A 281 0.00 11.19 12.98
CA LYS A 281 0.00 11.58 14.39
C LYS A 281 1.18 10.92 15.11
N ASP A 282 1.44 11.31 16.34
CA ASP A 282 2.26 10.50 17.25
C ASP A 282 1.43 9.27 17.65
N SER A 283 1.76 8.13 17.08
CA SER A 283 1.03 6.88 17.34
C SER A 283 1.34 6.30 18.73
N GLY A 284 2.46 6.71 19.34
CA GLY A 284 2.99 6.09 20.56
C GLY A 284 3.62 4.71 20.32
N ALA A 285 3.59 4.19 19.08
CA ALA A 285 4.17 2.91 18.75
C ALA A 285 5.70 2.92 18.91
N LEU A 286 6.23 1.82 19.47
CA LEU A 286 7.65 1.64 19.72
C LEU A 286 8.18 0.43 18.96
N PHE A 287 9.06 0.66 18.00
CA PHE A 287 9.86 -0.38 17.37
C PHE A 287 11.15 -0.60 18.15
N ALA A 288 11.33 -1.81 18.66
CA ALA A 288 12.52 -2.17 19.41
C ALA A 288 13.01 -3.59 19.04
N TYR A 289 14.32 -3.75 18.98
CA TYR A 289 14.92 -5.06 18.76
C TYR A 289 14.48 -6.06 19.84
N LYS A 290 14.13 -7.26 19.44
CA LYS A 290 13.53 -8.34 20.28
C LYS A 290 12.10 -8.05 20.78
N LYS A 291 11.46 -6.94 20.42
CA LYS A 291 10.04 -6.71 20.66
C LYS A 291 9.26 -7.02 19.37
N ASN A 292 9.35 -6.14 18.41
CA ASN A 292 8.62 -6.17 17.14
C ASN A 292 9.48 -5.77 15.94
N MET A 293 10.78 -5.53 16.15
CA MET A 293 11.74 -5.20 15.10
C MET A 293 12.71 -6.38 14.93
N LYS A 294 12.76 -6.95 13.73
CA LYS A 294 13.67 -8.06 13.36
C LYS A 294 15.03 -7.53 12.92
N SER A 295 15.05 -6.49 12.12
CA SER A 295 16.26 -5.86 11.62
C SER A 295 16.03 -4.37 11.44
N ILE A 296 17.12 -3.60 11.48
CA ILE A 296 17.14 -2.18 11.17
C ILE A 296 18.41 -1.85 10.41
N GLN A 297 18.26 -1.10 9.32
CA GLN A 297 19.35 -0.47 8.60
C GLN A 297 19.21 1.04 8.73
N ARG A 298 20.24 1.71 9.19
CA ARG A 298 20.33 3.17 9.21
C ARG A 298 21.21 3.64 8.06
N VAL A 299 20.68 4.52 7.24
CA VAL A 299 21.44 5.18 6.16
C VAL A 299 21.53 6.66 6.48
N VAL A 300 22.74 7.21 6.45
CA VAL A 300 23.00 8.65 6.55
C VAL A 300 23.63 9.07 5.25
N ASP A 301 22.93 9.86 4.47
CA ASP A 301 23.36 10.28 3.15
C ASP A 301 23.58 11.79 3.11
N THR A 302 24.77 12.19 2.65
CA THR A 302 25.17 13.60 2.50
C THR A 302 25.47 13.96 1.05
N ARG A 303 25.20 13.08 0.09
CA ARG A 303 25.48 13.32 -1.33
C ARG A 303 24.69 14.51 -1.87
N GLU A 304 23.47 14.67 -1.41
CA GLU A 304 22.57 15.76 -1.79
C GLU A 304 22.56 16.92 -0.80
N LEU A 305 23.48 16.94 0.15
CA LEU A 305 23.59 18.01 1.13
C LEU A 305 24.05 19.31 0.45
N VAL A 306 23.24 20.35 0.56
CA VAL A 306 23.45 21.68 0.00
C VAL A 306 23.44 22.70 1.12
N THR A 307 24.44 23.62 1.14
CA THR A 307 24.50 24.70 2.12
C THR A 307 24.29 26.08 1.51
N ARG A 308 24.29 26.17 0.15
CA ARG A 308 23.97 27.39 -0.58
C ARG A 308 23.13 27.03 -1.80
N LEU A 309 21.91 27.58 -1.84
CA LEU A 309 20.95 27.29 -2.89
C LEU A 309 20.62 28.54 -3.69
N TYR A 310 20.94 28.50 -4.98
CA TYR A 310 20.52 29.51 -5.93
C TYR A 310 19.13 29.13 -6.47
N ALA A 311 18.27 30.11 -6.69
CA ALA A 311 17.01 29.89 -7.35
C ALA A 311 16.88 30.82 -8.57
N VAL A 312 16.36 30.26 -9.67
CA VAL A 312 16.14 30.98 -10.93
C VAL A 312 14.68 30.84 -11.31
N GLY A 313 13.97 31.97 -11.35
CA GLY A 313 12.55 32.06 -11.71
C GLY A 313 12.32 32.30 -13.20
N ALA A 314 11.07 32.62 -13.56
CA ALA A 314 10.69 32.94 -14.93
C ALA A 314 11.58 34.03 -15.52
N GLU A 315 11.93 33.91 -16.81
CA GLU A 315 12.76 34.86 -17.55
C GLU A 315 14.12 35.18 -16.88
N GLY A 316 14.66 34.25 -16.06
CA GLY A 316 15.91 34.44 -15.35
C GLY A 316 15.79 35.31 -14.09
N MET A 317 14.59 35.53 -13.57
CA MET A 317 14.34 36.27 -12.33
C MET A 317 15.13 35.69 -11.17
N THR A 318 15.70 36.57 -10.35
CA THR A 318 16.31 36.22 -9.06
C THR A 318 15.68 37.04 -7.93
N PHE A 319 15.93 36.67 -6.69
CA PHE A 319 15.49 37.45 -5.53
C PHE A 319 16.62 38.32 -4.94
N ALA A 320 17.69 38.61 -5.72
CA ALA A 320 18.82 39.38 -5.24
C ALA A 320 18.43 40.78 -4.70
N ASP A 321 17.49 41.47 -5.37
CA ASP A 321 17.06 42.80 -4.98
C ASP A 321 16.38 42.86 -3.62
N ILE A 322 15.74 41.79 -3.21
CA ILE A 322 15.05 41.68 -1.91
C ILE A 322 15.88 40.91 -0.86
N ASN A 323 17.06 40.44 -1.22
CA ASN A 323 17.95 39.62 -0.38
C ASN A 323 19.35 40.21 -0.21
N GLY A 324 19.47 41.52 -0.14
CA GLY A 324 20.74 42.22 0.08
C GLY A 324 21.79 41.98 -1.03
N GLY A 325 21.33 41.82 -2.28
CA GLY A 325 22.20 41.58 -3.43
C GLY A 325 22.56 40.11 -3.66
N LYS A 326 22.09 39.19 -2.82
CA LYS A 326 22.39 37.76 -2.93
C LYS A 326 21.25 37.03 -3.67
N ALA A 327 21.60 36.40 -4.79
CA ALA A 327 20.67 35.55 -5.56
C ALA A 327 20.57 34.11 -5.00
N TYR A 328 20.93 33.90 -3.74
CA TYR A 328 20.96 32.58 -3.08
C TYR A 328 20.57 32.71 -1.59
N VAL A 329 20.14 31.58 -1.02
CA VAL A 329 19.96 31.39 0.42
C VAL A 329 21.02 30.44 0.97
N GLU A 330 21.34 30.55 2.26
CA GLU A 330 22.42 29.77 2.91
C GLU A 330 21.95 29.20 4.23
N ASP A 331 22.34 27.94 4.51
CA ASP A 331 22.23 27.29 5.80
C ASP A 331 23.48 26.43 6.07
N PHE A 332 24.23 26.80 7.10
CA PHE A 332 25.47 26.14 7.52
C PHE A 332 25.30 25.40 8.88
N THR A 333 24.07 25.09 9.26
CA THR A 333 23.79 24.46 10.57
C THR A 333 24.47 23.11 10.73
N TYR A 334 24.58 22.32 9.65
CA TYR A 334 25.19 20.99 9.70
C TYR A 334 26.68 20.98 9.38
N THR A 335 27.14 21.77 8.41
CA THR A 335 28.55 21.83 7.97
C THR A 335 28.92 23.24 7.53
N ASN A 336 30.18 23.64 7.76
CA ASN A 336 30.72 24.90 7.29
C ASN A 336 31.21 24.84 5.84
N GLU A 337 31.14 23.69 5.18
CA GLU A 337 31.53 23.57 3.78
C GLU A 337 30.48 24.23 2.89
N VAL A 338 30.95 24.99 1.89
CA VAL A 338 30.08 25.60 0.89
C VAL A 338 29.78 24.56 -0.19
N ARG A 339 28.56 24.05 -0.18
CA ARG A 339 28.02 23.12 -1.17
C ARG A 339 26.91 23.81 -1.93
N ILE A 340 27.09 24.02 -3.22
CA ILE A 340 26.24 24.87 -4.05
C ILE A 340 25.34 23.99 -4.91
N SER A 341 24.06 24.35 -4.98
CA SER A 341 23.11 23.82 -5.96
C SER A 341 22.23 24.93 -6.53
N THR A 342 21.51 24.62 -7.60
CA THR A 342 20.56 25.51 -8.24
C THR A 342 19.18 24.88 -8.24
N LEU A 343 18.19 25.63 -7.80
CA LEU A 343 16.79 25.24 -7.81
C LEU A 343 16.11 25.86 -9.03
N ASP A 344 15.51 25.01 -9.86
CA ASP A 344 14.67 25.47 -10.96
C ASP A 344 13.35 25.99 -10.39
N CYS A 345 13.14 27.27 -10.52
CA CYS A 345 11.93 27.98 -10.13
C CYS A 345 11.29 28.69 -11.34
N SER A 346 11.49 28.16 -12.54
CA SER A 346 10.99 28.75 -13.80
C SER A 346 9.49 29.04 -13.83
N SER A 347 8.71 28.32 -13.01
CA SER A 347 7.28 28.57 -12.82
C SER A 347 6.95 29.78 -11.93
N PHE A 348 7.92 30.33 -11.17
CA PHE A 348 7.71 31.46 -10.28
C PHE A 348 7.88 32.78 -11.01
N THR A 349 6.93 33.70 -10.80
CA THR A 349 6.97 35.08 -11.29
C THR A 349 7.07 36.12 -10.17
N ASN A 350 7.04 35.68 -8.90
CA ASN A 350 7.14 36.54 -7.72
C ASN A 350 8.41 36.22 -6.92
N PRO A 351 9.37 37.18 -6.80
CA PRO A 351 10.64 36.93 -6.13
C PRO A 351 10.53 36.67 -4.62
N TYR A 352 9.51 37.23 -3.94
CA TYR A 352 9.28 36.97 -2.51
C TYR A 352 8.86 35.52 -2.26
N GLN A 353 7.92 35.03 -3.04
CA GLN A 353 7.45 33.65 -2.95
C GLN A 353 8.53 32.65 -3.37
N MET A 354 9.32 33.00 -4.39
CA MET A 354 10.47 32.19 -4.82
C MET A 354 11.51 32.08 -3.72
N LYS A 355 11.81 33.20 -3.01
CA LYS A 355 12.75 33.17 -1.88
C LYS A 355 12.23 32.29 -0.74
N GLU A 356 10.97 32.43 -0.35
CA GLU A 356 10.34 31.61 0.69
C GLU A 356 10.38 30.12 0.32
N TYR A 357 10.11 29.79 -0.94
CA TYR A 357 10.21 28.42 -1.44
C TYR A 357 11.67 27.91 -1.39
N ALA A 358 12.65 28.72 -1.81
CA ALA A 358 14.05 28.36 -1.75
C ALA A 358 14.56 28.16 -0.31
N GLU A 359 14.07 28.95 0.65
CA GLU A 359 14.37 28.80 2.08
C GLU A 359 13.76 27.50 2.63
N MET A 360 12.52 27.19 2.26
CA MET A 360 11.85 25.93 2.63
C MET A 360 12.63 24.72 2.12
N ARG A 361 13.05 24.75 0.85
CA ARG A 361 13.83 23.65 0.23
C ARG A 361 15.22 23.52 0.84
N LEU A 362 15.89 24.64 1.11
CA LEU A 362 17.21 24.61 1.73
C LEU A 362 17.15 24.01 3.15
N ALA A 363 16.12 24.26 3.91
CA ALA A 363 15.94 23.68 5.24
C ALA A 363 15.92 22.14 5.24
N ASP A 364 15.50 21.54 4.14
CA ASP A 364 15.58 20.09 3.92
C ASP A 364 16.96 19.67 3.39
N TYR A 365 17.49 20.38 2.40
CA TYR A 365 18.77 20.03 1.78
C TYR A 365 20.00 20.30 2.66
N ALA A 366 19.92 21.22 3.62
CA ALA A 366 21.04 21.56 4.50
C ALA A 366 21.31 20.52 5.60
N LYS A 367 20.55 19.44 5.62
CA LYS A 367 20.70 18.33 6.57
C LYS A 367 20.98 17.02 5.83
N PRO A 368 21.71 16.08 6.44
CA PRO A 368 21.81 14.73 5.89
C PRO A 368 20.43 14.11 5.80
N THR A 369 20.18 13.41 4.72
CA THR A 369 19.03 12.51 4.67
C THR A 369 19.32 11.32 5.56
N ILE A 370 18.51 11.14 6.61
CA ILE A 370 18.61 10.00 7.50
C ILE A 370 17.36 9.14 7.28
N SER A 371 17.57 7.97 6.74
CA SER A 371 16.53 6.97 6.57
C SER A 371 16.83 5.72 7.39
N TYR A 372 15.76 5.08 7.84
CA TYR A 372 15.81 3.79 8.52
C TYR A 372 14.91 2.83 7.76
N VAL A 373 15.46 1.70 7.36
CA VAL A 373 14.68 0.59 6.80
C VAL A 373 14.63 -0.48 7.86
N LEU A 374 13.43 -0.85 8.29
CA LEU A 374 13.24 -1.89 9.28
C LEU A 374 12.29 -2.98 8.78
N ASN A 375 12.61 -4.20 9.15
CA ASN A 375 11.67 -5.31 9.05
C ASN A 375 10.99 -5.45 10.41
N ALA A 376 9.69 -5.18 10.44
CA ALA A 376 8.90 -5.09 11.66
C ALA A 376 7.73 -6.07 11.65
N MET A 377 7.32 -6.45 12.86
CA MET A 377 6.05 -7.14 13.08
C MET A 377 5.02 -6.10 13.49
N ASP A 378 3.89 -6.10 12.80
CA ASP A 378 2.73 -5.35 13.25
C ASP A 378 2.08 -6.07 14.44
N LEU A 379 2.30 -5.53 15.63
CA LEU A 379 1.71 -6.10 16.85
C LEU A 379 0.23 -5.78 17.00
N SER A 380 -0.27 -4.74 16.34
CA SER A 380 -1.66 -4.30 16.49
C SER A 380 -2.68 -5.34 16.05
N VAL A 381 -2.23 -6.29 15.21
CA VAL A 381 -3.05 -7.45 14.79
C VAL A 381 -3.27 -8.48 15.88
N LEU A 382 -2.55 -8.37 16.99
CA LEU A 382 -2.67 -9.28 18.14
C LEU A 382 -3.59 -8.66 19.20
N THR A 383 -4.50 -9.47 19.73
CA THR A 383 -5.42 -9.05 20.79
C THR A 383 -4.65 -8.53 22.02
N GLY A 384 -4.95 -7.32 22.45
CA GLY A 384 -4.32 -6.63 23.59
C GLY A 384 -3.15 -5.73 23.20
N TYR A 385 -2.77 -5.69 21.91
CA TYR A 385 -1.71 -4.83 21.39
C TYR A 385 -2.24 -3.74 20.44
N GLU A 386 -3.53 -3.48 20.43
CA GLU A 386 -4.18 -2.49 19.56
C GLU A 386 -3.59 -1.07 19.73
N HIS A 387 -3.01 -0.79 20.91
CA HIS A 387 -2.32 0.46 21.21
C HIS A 387 -0.95 0.62 20.50
N GLU A 388 -0.44 -0.44 19.90
CA GLU A 388 0.78 -0.42 19.06
C GLU A 388 0.46 -0.17 17.58
N ALA A 389 -0.79 0.18 17.25
CA ALA A 389 -1.20 0.48 15.88
C ALA A 389 -0.48 1.73 15.34
N TRP A 390 -0.14 1.66 14.08
CA TRP A 390 0.51 2.73 13.34
C TRP A 390 -0.01 2.75 11.89
N GLU A 391 0.08 3.91 11.28
CA GLU A 391 -0.32 4.12 9.89
C GLU A 391 0.78 4.83 9.11
N LEU A 392 0.66 4.85 7.78
CA LEU A 392 1.54 5.64 6.92
C LEU A 392 1.43 7.12 7.32
N GLY A 393 2.58 7.75 7.56
CA GLY A 393 2.64 9.14 7.99
C GLY A 393 2.81 9.32 9.49
N ASP A 394 2.51 8.32 10.30
CA ASP A 394 2.63 8.42 11.76
C ASP A 394 4.09 8.57 12.22
N TYR A 395 4.25 9.31 13.32
CA TYR A 395 5.49 9.37 14.05
C TYR A 395 5.56 8.19 15.01
N VAL A 396 6.70 7.50 14.97
CA VAL A 396 6.97 6.31 15.77
C VAL A 396 8.32 6.43 16.45
N ARG A 397 8.49 5.75 17.58
CA ARG A 397 9.76 5.68 18.27
C ARG A 397 10.51 4.41 17.91
N VAL A 398 11.81 4.55 17.61
CA VAL A 398 12.69 3.43 17.28
C VAL A 398 13.82 3.37 18.30
N GLU A 399 14.01 2.22 18.92
CA GLU A 399 15.06 1.98 19.91
C GLU A 399 15.91 0.75 19.54
N ASP A 400 17.21 0.96 19.45
CA ASP A 400 18.20 -0.11 19.36
C ASP A 400 19.40 0.24 20.26
N LYS A 401 19.60 -0.56 21.31
CA LYS A 401 20.65 -0.30 22.31
C LYS A 401 22.05 -0.59 21.77
N GLU A 402 22.21 -1.57 20.88
CA GLU A 402 23.52 -1.93 20.31
C GLU A 402 23.99 -0.90 19.30
N LEU A 403 23.07 -0.34 18.52
CA LEU A 403 23.34 0.75 17.58
C LEU A 403 23.30 2.13 18.24
N GLY A 404 22.97 2.22 19.52
CA GLY A 404 22.81 3.49 20.24
C GLY A 404 21.70 4.37 19.68
N LEU A 405 20.64 3.76 19.13
CA LEU A 405 19.51 4.46 18.54
C LEU A 405 18.38 4.66 19.56
N SER A 406 17.91 5.89 19.66
CA SER A 406 16.66 6.26 20.32
C SER A 406 16.14 7.50 19.63
N VAL A 407 15.27 7.31 18.63
CA VAL A 407 14.80 8.37 17.74
C VAL A 407 13.29 8.30 17.58
N THR A 408 12.65 9.47 17.45
CA THR A 408 11.28 9.58 16.94
C THR A 408 11.36 10.00 15.49
N THR A 409 10.72 9.26 14.61
CA THR A 409 10.81 9.45 13.17
C THR A 409 9.49 9.06 12.51
N ARG A 410 9.29 9.46 11.27
CA ARG A 410 8.03 9.30 10.55
C ARG A 410 8.05 8.11 9.62
N ILE A 411 6.98 7.34 9.54
CA ILE A 411 6.79 6.30 8.52
C ILE A 411 6.50 6.98 7.19
N VAL A 412 7.43 6.88 6.24
CA VAL A 412 7.28 7.51 4.92
C VAL A 412 6.90 6.51 3.83
N ARG A 413 7.25 5.23 4.00
CA ARG A 413 6.90 4.14 3.10
C ARG A 413 6.67 2.86 3.88
N ARG A 414 5.74 2.06 3.42
CA ARG A 414 5.49 0.71 3.93
C ARG A 414 5.28 -0.28 2.79
N GLU A 415 5.83 -1.46 2.96
CA GLU A 415 5.48 -2.65 2.19
C GLU A 415 4.81 -3.62 3.16
N TYR A 416 3.50 -3.69 3.11
CA TYR A 416 2.73 -4.47 4.05
C TYR A 416 2.31 -5.81 3.45
N ASN A 417 2.86 -6.92 4.00
CA ASN A 417 2.46 -8.25 3.60
C ASN A 417 1.19 -8.66 4.36
N LEU A 418 0.07 -8.71 3.65
CA LEU A 418 -1.25 -9.00 4.22
C LEU A 418 -1.41 -10.42 4.76
N GLN A 419 -0.58 -11.35 4.33
CA GLN A 419 -0.59 -12.74 4.82
C GLN A 419 0.45 -12.96 5.92
N GLU A 420 1.49 -12.15 5.92
CA GLU A 420 2.62 -12.25 6.84
C GLU A 420 2.94 -10.90 7.48
N PRO A 421 2.06 -10.37 8.35
CA PRO A 421 2.24 -9.03 8.96
C PRO A 421 3.51 -8.91 9.81
N TRP A 422 4.11 -10.06 10.14
CA TRP A 422 5.42 -10.12 10.78
C TRP A 422 6.60 -9.89 9.82
N ASN A 423 6.35 -9.74 8.52
CA ASN A 423 7.33 -9.45 7.47
C ASN A 423 7.06 -8.09 6.81
N THR A 424 6.52 -7.14 7.54
CA THR A 424 6.31 -5.79 7.05
C THR A 424 7.63 -5.03 6.98
N VAL A 425 7.87 -4.37 5.85
CA VAL A 425 9.03 -3.48 5.67
C VAL A 425 8.57 -2.03 5.79
N LEU A 426 9.24 -1.27 6.63
CA LEU A 426 8.97 0.14 6.85
C LEU A 426 10.20 0.97 6.50
N GLU A 427 10.01 2.03 5.72
CA GLU A 427 10.98 3.10 5.58
C GLU A 427 10.55 4.27 6.45
N LEU A 428 11.45 4.70 7.33
CA LEU A 428 11.25 5.83 8.22
C LEU A 428 12.25 6.91 7.83
N SER A 429 11.81 8.16 7.83
CA SER A 429 12.70 9.28 7.51
C SER A 429 12.39 10.50 8.36
N THR A 430 13.41 11.31 8.58
CA THR A 430 13.28 12.64 9.19
C THR A 430 12.92 13.71 8.16
N THR A 431 13.13 13.42 6.88
CA THR A 431 12.84 14.32 5.75
C THR A 431 12.07 13.55 4.68
N LEU A 432 11.07 14.18 4.08
CA LEU A 432 10.41 13.62 2.90
C LEU A 432 11.32 13.79 1.69
N LYS A 433 11.49 12.75 0.89
CA LYS A 433 12.11 12.90 -0.44
C LYS A 433 11.18 13.74 -1.31
N ASN A 434 11.73 14.72 -2.01
CA ASN A 434 10.93 15.55 -2.90
C ASN A 434 10.56 14.82 -4.18
N LEU A 435 9.27 14.76 -4.45
CA LEU A 435 8.72 14.14 -5.65
C LEU A 435 8.91 14.98 -6.93
N GLY A 436 9.23 16.26 -6.80
CA GLY A 436 9.48 17.13 -7.96
C GLY A 436 10.71 16.72 -8.80
N SER A 437 11.70 16.07 -8.18
CA SER A 437 12.81 15.43 -8.88
C SER A 437 12.42 14.05 -9.44
N SER A 438 11.43 13.40 -8.85
CA SER A 438 11.05 12.03 -9.20
C SER A 438 10.37 11.90 -10.56
N ALA A 439 9.64 12.91 -11.05
CA ALA A 439 8.99 12.81 -12.36
C ALA A 439 10.00 12.76 -13.53
N SER A 440 11.14 13.46 -13.40
CA SER A 440 12.26 13.34 -14.35
C SER A 440 13.19 12.15 -14.04
N GLU A 441 13.19 11.68 -12.79
CA GLU A 441 13.94 10.48 -12.38
C GLU A 441 13.20 9.19 -12.71
N TRP A 442 11.87 9.20 -12.75
CA TRP A 442 11.09 8.04 -13.21
C TRP A 442 11.28 7.80 -14.71
N ASP A 443 11.39 8.84 -15.54
CA ASP A 443 11.77 8.70 -16.94
C ASP A 443 13.24 8.25 -17.09
N ASN A 444 14.12 8.63 -16.16
CA ASN A 444 15.52 8.20 -16.15
C ASN A 444 15.74 6.90 -15.35
N ALA A 445 14.87 6.54 -14.40
CA ALA A 445 14.96 5.29 -13.64
C ALA A 445 14.46 4.09 -14.46
N ALA A 446 13.54 4.29 -15.40
CA ALA A 446 13.20 3.26 -16.39
C ALA A 446 14.43 2.87 -17.23
N ASP A 447 15.32 3.82 -17.53
CA ASP A 447 16.57 3.59 -18.27
C ASP A 447 17.75 3.13 -17.38
N SER A 448 17.71 3.37 -16.07
CA SER A 448 18.80 2.99 -15.15
C SER A 448 18.52 1.72 -14.33
N LEU A 449 17.33 1.13 -14.43
CA LEU A 449 16.97 -0.16 -13.80
C LEU A 449 17.70 -1.36 -14.42
N GLU A 450 18.44 -1.17 -15.51
CA GLU A 450 19.36 -2.20 -16.04
C GLU A 450 20.71 -2.28 -15.30
N GLY A 451 21.02 -1.42 -14.33
CA GLY A 451 22.37 -1.33 -13.79
C GLY A 451 22.58 -1.10 -12.31
N THR A 452 21.57 -0.85 -11.50
CA THR A 452 21.79 -0.61 -10.06
C THR A 452 20.80 -1.41 -9.23
N SER A 453 21.32 -2.47 -8.64
CA SER A 453 20.70 -3.32 -7.64
C SER A 453 20.12 -2.48 -6.49
N MET A 454 18.88 -2.06 -6.59
CA MET A 454 18.10 -1.86 -5.39
C MET A 454 17.95 -3.23 -4.73
N VAL A 455 18.14 -3.29 -3.41
CA VAL A 455 17.94 -4.52 -2.63
C VAL A 455 16.54 -5.03 -2.98
N SER A 456 16.47 -6.06 -3.81
CA SER A 456 15.21 -6.64 -4.23
C SER A 456 14.63 -7.46 -3.08
N ASN A 457 13.32 -7.75 -3.13
CA ASN A 457 12.71 -8.73 -2.23
C ASN A 457 13.45 -10.09 -2.21
N ASN A 458 14.20 -10.40 -3.27
CA ASN A 458 15.07 -11.58 -3.31
C ASN A 458 16.34 -11.37 -2.47
N ASP A 459 16.92 -10.17 -2.45
CA ASP A 459 18.09 -9.86 -1.62
C ASP A 459 17.70 -9.84 -0.12
N ILE A 460 16.47 -9.44 0.20
CA ILE A 460 15.90 -9.52 1.56
C ILE A 460 15.53 -10.98 1.91
N ARG A 461 15.14 -11.82 0.96
CA ARG A 461 14.94 -13.27 1.16
C ARG A 461 16.26 -14.02 1.42
N GLU A 462 17.36 -13.52 0.89
CA GLU A 462 18.71 -14.02 1.23
C GLU A 462 19.25 -13.42 2.53
N MET A 463 18.64 -12.38 3.09
CA MET A 463 18.84 -11.97 4.47
C MET A 463 18.17 -13.02 5.38
N VAL A 464 18.85 -14.12 5.48
CA VAL A 464 18.76 -15.28 6.35
C VAL A 464 17.65 -15.19 7.41
N PRO A 465 16.72 -16.15 7.47
CA PRO A 465 15.99 -16.39 8.72
C PRO A 465 17.04 -16.46 9.83
N PHE A 466 16.90 -15.59 10.82
CA PHE A 466 17.86 -15.46 11.91
C PHE A 466 18.09 -16.83 12.54
N ASN A 467 19.16 -17.49 12.13
CA ASN A 467 19.49 -18.80 12.63
C ASN A 467 20.05 -18.61 14.03
N LEU A 468 19.20 -18.82 15.03
CA LEU A 468 19.59 -18.75 16.43
C LEU A 468 20.69 -19.76 16.78
N LEU A 469 20.91 -20.77 15.93
CA LEU A 469 21.94 -21.78 16.13
C LEU A 469 23.28 -21.29 15.60
N ARG A 470 24.22 -21.08 16.48
CA ARG A 470 25.61 -20.78 16.09
C ARG A 470 26.25 -21.99 15.44
N ASN A 471 27.06 -21.78 14.40
CA ASN A 471 27.76 -22.84 13.68
C ASN A 471 26.82 -24.00 13.24
N SER A 472 25.62 -23.65 12.71
CA SER A 472 24.63 -24.64 12.26
C SER A 472 25.07 -25.46 11.04
N ARG A 473 26.10 -24.98 10.32
CA ARG A 473 26.70 -25.67 9.15
C ARG A 473 27.94 -26.49 9.50
N ALA A 474 28.31 -26.59 10.76
CA ALA A 474 29.51 -27.26 11.21
C ALA A 474 30.84 -26.72 10.64
N ASP A 475 30.86 -25.51 10.08
CA ASP A 475 32.05 -24.91 9.44
C ASP A 475 33.22 -24.75 10.43
N ASP A 476 32.92 -24.54 11.72
CA ASP A 476 33.87 -24.48 12.83
C ASP A 476 33.89 -25.81 13.62
N GLY A 477 33.65 -26.94 12.97
CA GLY A 477 33.59 -28.25 13.61
C GLY A 477 32.42 -28.35 14.61
N LEU A 478 32.70 -28.75 15.83
CA LEU A 478 31.71 -28.87 16.91
C LEU A 478 31.64 -27.61 17.81
N ALA A 479 32.27 -26.50 17.43
CA ALA A 479 32.23 -25.28 18.22
C ALA A 479 30.78 -24.84 18.50
N TYR A 480 30.49 -24.46 19.73
CA TYR A 480 29.16 -24.08 20.27
C TYR A 480 28.15 -25.22 20.40
N TRP A 481 28.53 -26.48 20.11
CA TRP A 481 27.67 -27.64 20.24
C TRP A 481 28.16 -28.58 21.34
N VAL A 482 27.24 -29.13 22.11
CA VAL A 482 27.49 -30.22 23.01
C VAL A 482 27.12 -31.51 22.29
N SER A 483 28.11 -32.33 22.02
CA SER A 483 27.94 -33.55 21.23
C SER A 483 28.14 -34.80 22.06
N SER A 484 27.27 -35.78 21.85
CA SER A 484 27.48 -37.18 22.29
C SER A 484 27.38 -38.07 21.06
N GLY A 485 28.53 -38.32 20.42
CA GLY A 485 28.66 -39.24 19.30
C GLY A 485 28.35 -38.62 17.92
N PHE A 486 28.33 -37.30 17.79
CA PHE A 486 28.41 -36.59 16.52
C PHE A 486 29.82 -36.05 16.30
N GLU A 487 30.24 -35.99 15.07
CA GLU A 487 31.47 -35.37 14.60
C GLU A 487 31.17 -34.43 13.42
N ALA A 488 32.09 -33.53 13.11
CA ALA A 488 31.99 -32.68 11.92
C ALA A 488 32.58 -33.44 10.72
N ASP A 489 31.82 -33.47 9.62
CA ASP A 489 32.22 -34.02 8.33
C ASP A 489 32.48 -32.86 7.38
N GLY A 490 33.73 -32.60 7.06
CA GLY A 490 34.13 -31.48 6.16
C GLY A 490 33.98 -31.78 4.67
N GLU A 491 33.53 -33.00 4.30
CA GLU A 491 33.41 -33.38 2.88
C GLU A 491 31.98 -33.45 2.37
N ASN A 492 30.98 -33.52 3.25
CA ASN A 492 29.58 -33.80 2.88
C ASN A 492 28.59 -32.75 3.40
N GLY A 493 28.87 -31.48 3.23
CA GLY A 493 27.96 -30.40 3.58
C GLY A 493 26.94 -30.10 2.48
N ALA A 494 25.71 -29.74 2.83
CA ALA A 494 24.64 -29.46 1.89
C ALA A 494 24.93 -28.28 0.93
N SER A 495 25.86 -27.39 1.27
CA SER A 495 26.32 -26.28 0.44
C SER A 495 27.83 -26.31 0.15
N GLY A 496 28.44 -27.48 0.18
CA GLY A 496 29.86 -27.67 -0.13
C GLY A 496 30.82 -27.32 1.03
N THR A 497 30.31 -27.13 2.26
CA THR A 497 31.11 -26.81 3.44
C THR A 497 31.22 -28.01 4.36
N ALA A 498 30.54 -28.05 5.48
CA ALA A 498 30.60 -29.14 6.43
C ALA A 498 29.21 -29.56 6.92
N SER A 499 29.11 -30.72 7.58
CA SER A 499 27.88 -31.19 8.20
C SER A 499 28.17 -31.90 9.52
N PHE A 500 27.15 -32.15 10.34
CA PHE A 500 27.24 -32.98 11.51
C PHE A 500 26.90 -34.44 11.15
N LYS A 501 27.80 -35.34 11.43
CA LYS A 501 27.68 -36.76 11.14
C LYS A 501 27.64 -37.59 12.40
N ALA A 502 26.81 -38.62 12.42
CA ALA A 502 26.81 -39.63 13.50
C ALA A 502 26.62 -41.03 12.90
N GLU A 503 27.45 -41.97 13.26
CA GLU A 503 27.27 -43.38 12.92
C GLU A 503 26.22 -44.03 13.81
N GLY A 504 25.22 -44.68 13.22
CA GLY A 504 24.17 -45.39 13.95
C GLY A 504 24.74 -46.66 14.62
N VAL A 505 24.55 -46.78 15.93
CA VAL A 505 24.87 -48.01 16.69
C VAL A 505 23.62 -48.49 17.39
N ALA A 506 23.24 -49.76 17.18
CA ALA A 506 22.03 -50.33 17.78
C ALA A 506 22.07 -50.25 19.31
N GLY A 507 21.03 -49.69 19.92
CA GLY A 507 20.90 -49.55 21.36
C GLY A 507 21.61 -48.33 21.98
N MET A 508 22.27 -47.47 21.17
CA MET A 508 22.87 -46.23 21.65
C MET A 508 22.09 -45.00 21.20
N THR A 509 21.85 -44.06 22.12
CA THR A 509 21.31 -42.73 21.81
C THR A 509 22.47 -41.77 21.66
N LYS A 510 22.50 -41.04 20.52
CA LYS A 510 23.44 -39.94 20.27
C LYS A 510 22.69 -38.61 20.30
N SER A 511 23.31 -37.56 20.77
CA SER A 511 22.71 -36.26 20.89
C SER A 511 23.65 -35.15 20.43
N LEU A 512 23.08 -34.13 19.84
CA LEU A 512 23.72 -32.87 19.50
C LEU A 512 22.81 -31.75 20.00
N SER A 513 23.31 -30.88 20.84
CA SER A 513 22.51 -29.83 21.46
C SER A 513 23.28 -28.52 21.57
N GLN A 514 22.54 -27.41 21.54
CA GLN A 514 23.06 -26.07 21.75
C GLN A 514 22.10 -25.30 22.66
N THR A 515 22.65 -24.51 23.58
CA THR A 515 21.86 -23.59 24.37
C THR A 515 21.80 -22.25 23.64
N VAL A 516 20.59 -21.80 23.36
CA VAL A 516 20.31 -20.51 22.73
C VAL A 516 19.81 -19.57 23.81
N TYR A 517 20.44 -18.41 23.96
CA TYR A 517 20.10 -17.38 24.96
C TYR A 517 19.38 -16.20 24.31
#